data_5be871d132c623a348143a81d4212c6b
#
_entry.id   5be871d132c623a348143a81d4212c6b
#
_cell.length_a   1.000
_cell.length_b   1.000
_cell.length_c   1.000
_cell.angle_alpha   90.00
_cell.angle_beta   90.00
_cell.angle_gamma   90.00
#
_symmetry.space_group_name_H-M   'P 1'
#
loop_
_entity.id
_entity.type
_entity.pdbx_description
1 polymer ?
#
loop_
_entity_poly.entity_id
_entity_poly.type
_entity_poly.pdbx_seq_one_letter_code
_entity_poly.pdbx_strand_id
1 'polypeptide(L)'
;SGGDQLYHLPFHTVREPSPWAPIAIGQRDVHAFNLKVRMLALQGQLYDADLGNPLLATLGNFDLAFVLVVLAPLVLIALTFNVHSLEVEQGTWALVRSLPVRVVTIFARKVLLRAVAVLLPLCLLLLAGAPALGIAIDATWWRVTGGVALYLATWLVAVAVVVALRRSSEFNLLVLLGVWVTWTA
;
A
#
# COMPACT_ATOMS: atom_id res chain seq x y z
N SER A 1 16.41 -0.85 54.77
CA SER A 1 16.94 0.43 54.33
C SER A 1 16.43 0.73 52.94
N GLY A 2 15.87 1.95 52.75
CA GLY A 2 15.14 2.30 51.53
C GLY A 2 15.96 2.36 50.20
N GLY A 3 17.28 2.21 50.27
CA GLY A 3 18.15 2.21 49.10
C GLY A 3 18.07 0.95 48.24
N ASP A 4 17.91 -0.21 48.85
CA ASP A 4 17.85 -1.50 48.14
C ASP A 4 16.59 -1.64 47.28
N GLN A 5 15.49 -1.01 47.69
CA GLN A 5 14.24 -1.06 46.95
C GLN A 5 14.33 -0.28 45.62
N LEU A 6 15.16 0.77 45.52
CA LEU A 6 15.33 1.57 44.28
C LEU A 6 15.99 0.78 43.18
N TYR A 7 16.86 -0.20 43.50
CA TYR A 7 17.54 -1.04 42.49
C TYR A 7 16.59 -2.03 41.81
N HIS A 8 15.46 -2.35 42.43
CA HIS A 8 14.49 -3.31 41.94
C HIS A 8 13.27 -2.64 41.27
N LEU A 9 13.16 -1.31 41.37
CA LEU A 9 12.07 -0.56 40.71
C LEU A 9 12.22 -0.61 39.21
N PRO A 10 11.20 -1.12 38.48
CA PRO A 10 11.21 -1.09 37.04
C PRO A 10 10.83 0.32 36.55
N PHE A 11 11.65 0.88 35.69
CA PHE A 11 11.33 2.08 34.94
C PHE A 11 10.82 1.64 33.57
N HIS A 12 9.64 2.08 33.20
CA HIS A 12 9.09 1.86 31.85
C HIS A 12 9.46 3.01 30.95
N THR A 13 10.26 2.75 29.95
CA THR A 13 10.54 3.71 28.88
C THR A 13 9.61 3.38 27.73
N VAL A 14 8.65 4.26 27.45
CA VAL A 14 7.69 4.13 26.35
C VAL A 14 8.09 5.10 25.25
N ARG A 15 8.27 4.58 24.06
CA ARG A 15 8.39 5.42 22.87
C ARG A 15 7.00 5.71 22.32
N GLU A 16 6.53 6.94 22.46
CA GLU A 16 5.24 7.34 21.92
C GLU A 16 5.15 7.02 20.41
N PRO A 17 4.05 6.38 19.98
CA PRO A 17 3.85 6.08 18.57
C PRO A 17 3.68 7.38 17.76
N SER A 18 4.26 7.41 16.55
CA SER A 18 3.96 8.46 15.58
C SER A 18 2.45 8.54 15.30
N PRO A 19 1.85 9.71 15.05
CA PRO A 19 0.46 9.83 14.60
C PRO A 19 0.14 9.01 13.34
N TRP A 20 1.16 8.69 12.55
CA TRP A 20 1.05 7.86 11.34
C TRP A 20 1.04 6.35 11.59
N ALA A 21 1.29 5.93 12.83
CA ALA A 21 1.33 4.51 13.18
C ALA A 21 0.10 3.70 12.78
N PRO A 22 -1.15 4.23 12.88
CA PRO A 22 -2.33 3.50 12.45
C PRO A 22 -2.41 3.24 10.94
N ILE A 23 -1.73 4.07 10.14
CA ILE A 23 -1.71 3.92 8.67
C ILE A 23 -0.67 2.88 8.25
N ALA A 24 0.50 2.87 8.90
CA ALA A 24 1.60 1.95 8.58
C ALA A 24 2.16 1.40 9.90
N ILE A 25 1.66 0.26 10.32
CA ILE A 25 2.10 -0.42 11.55
C ILE A 25 3.54 -0.90 11.37
N GLY A 26 3.88 -1.41 10.18
CA GLY A 26 5.22 -1.86 9.84
C GLY A 26 5.71 -2.97 10.78
N GLN A 27 6.96 -2.86 11.24
CA GLN A 27 7.58 -3.83 12.17
C GLN A 27 7.30 -3.54 13.65
N ARG A 28 6.35 -2.67 13.98
CA ARG A 28 6.10 -2.26 15.37
C ARG A 28 5.62 -3.39 16.26
N ASP A 29 4.85 -4.33 15.69
CA ASP A 29 4.37 -5.50 16.45
C ASP A 29 5.49 -6.50 16.75
N VAL A 30 6.64 -6.33 16.08
CA VAL A 30 7.82 -7.20 16.26
C VAL A 30 8.90 -6.52 17.11
N HIS A 31 8.89 -5.18 17.21
CA HIS A 31 9.83 -4.43 18.02
C HIS A 31 9.17 -3.89 19.27
N ALA A 32 9.71 -4.25 20.43
CA ALA A 32 9.27 -3.75 21.71
C ALA A 32 9.35 -2.20 21.75
N PHE A 33 8.17 -1.54 21.84
CA PHE A 33 8.08 -0.08 22.04
C PHE A 33 8.06 0.31 23.52
N ASN A 34 8.02 -0.69 24.41
CA ASN A 34 8.04 -0.55 25.85
C ASN A 34 9.21 -1.36 26.41
N LEU A 35 10.21 -0.67 26.93
CA LEU A 35 11.38 -1.30 27.55
C LEU A 35 11.27 -1.12 29.06
N LYS A 36 11.25 -2.24 29.77
CA LYS A 36 11.32 -2.30 31.23
C LYS A 36 12.80 -2.25 31.65
N VAL A 37 13.26 -1.10 32.10
CA VAL A 37 14.65 -0.87 32.52
C VAL A 37 14.74 -1.07 34.02
N ARG A 38 15.68 -1.93 34.49
CA ARG A 38 16.07 -2.06 35.88
C ARG A 38 17.55 -1.70 36.04
N MET A 39 17.90 -1.03 37.14
CA MET A 39 19.28 -0.57 37.36
C MET A 39 20.33 -1.69 37.42
N LEU A 40 19.94 -2.90 37.81
CA LEU A 40 20.84 -4.04 38.01
C LEU A 40 20.75 -5.16 37.00
N ALA A 41 19.91 -5.07 35.97
CA ALA A 41 19.64 -6.19 35.06
C ALA A 41 19.72 -5.79 33.59
N LEU A 42 20.83 -5.21 33.17
CA LEU A 42 21.07 -4.91 31.74
C LEU A 42 20.98 -6.14 30.83
N GLN A 43 21.35 -7.33 31.32
CA GLN A 43 21.26 -8.59 30.55
C GLN A 43 19.82 -9.14 30.47
N GLY A 44 19.00 -8.93 31.50
CA GLY A 44 17.59 -9.39 31.49
C GLY A 44 16.70 -8.60 30.51
N GLN A 45 17.10 -7.40 30.13
CA GLN A 45 16.38 -6.54 29.22
C GLN A 45 16.45 -7.00 27.76
N LEU A 46 17.49 -7.76 27.39
CA LEU A 46 17.67 -8.31 26.06
C LEU A 46 16.73 -9.48 25.74
N TYR A 47 16.15 -10.08 26.78
CA TYR A 47 15.31 -11.28 26.66
C TYR A 47 13.83 -11.05 26.99
N ASP A 48 13.47 -9.83 27.41
CA ASP A 48 12.08 -9.45 27.73
C ASP A 48 11.32 -8.92 26.48
N ALA A 49 11.89 -9.12 25.29
CA ALA A 49 11.19 -8.89 24.06
C ALA A 49 10.18 -10.02 23.89
N ASP A 50 8.88 -9.68 23.93
CA ASP A 50 7.84 -10.59 23.48
C ASP A 50 8.26 -11.18 22.13
N LEU A 51 8.42 -12.51 22.09
CA LEU A 51 8.70 -13.25 20.86
C LEU A 51 7.52 -13.03 19.92
N GLY A 52 7.59 -12.01 19.10
CA GLY A 52 6.59 -11.76 18.07
C GLY A 52 6.43 -13.00 17.20
N ASN A 53 5.20 -13.31 16.83
CA ASN A 53 4.93 -14.45 15.97
C ASN A 53 5.72 -14.29 14.65
N PRO A 54 6.68 -15.18 14.33
CA PRO A 54 7.50 -15.06 13.12
C PRO A 54 6.68 -15.08 11.83
N LEU A 55 5.47 -15.65 11.85
CA LEU A 55 4.55 -15.62 10.71
C LEU A 55 4.01 -14.21 10.46
N LEU A 56 3.72 -13.43 11.50
CA LEU A 56 3.31 -12.01 11.35
C LEU A 56 4.47 -11.15 10.84
N ALA A 57 5.70 -11.48 11.22
CA ALA A 57 6.90 -10.79 10.73
C ALA A 57 7.14 -11.02 9.22
N THR A 58 6.76 -12.20 8.69
CA THR A 58 6.93 -12.56 7.27
C THR A 58 5.76 -12.14 6.41
N LEU A 59 4.52 -12.18 6.93
CA LEU A 59 3.31 -11.80 6.18
C LEU A 59 3.07 -10.29 6.16
N GLY A 60 3.72 -9.54 7.07
CA GLY A 60 3.43 -8.13 7.28
C GLY A 60 2.06 -7.90 7.93
N ASN A 61 1.82 -6.68 8.36
CA ASN A 61 0.52 -6.29 8.91
C ASN A 61 -0.42 -5.89 7.77
N PHE A 62 -1.68 -6.35 7.87
CA PHE A 62 -2.74 -5.92 6.98
C PHE A 62 -3.21 -4.51 7.40
N ASP A 63 -2.39 -3.53 7.07
CA ASP A 63 -2.63 -2.12 7.38
C ASP A 63 -3.00 -1.32 6.11
N LEU A 64 -3.25 -0.03 6.26
CA LEU A 64 -3.58 0.82 5.11
C LEU A 64 -2.41 0.92 4.13
N ALA A 65 -1.16 0.87 4.60
CA ALA A 65 0.01 0.86 3.73
C ALA A 65 0.04 -0.39 2.85
N PHE A 66 -0.30 -1.56 3.39
CA PHE A 66 -0.45 -2.79 2.61
C PHE A 66 -1.53 -2.64 1.53
N VAL A 67 -2.69 -2.06 1.88
CA VAL A 67 -3.76 -1.80 0.90
C VAL A 67 -3.28 -0.89 -0.22
N LEU A 68 -2.55 0.18 0.11
CA LEU A 68 -2.08 1.17 -0.88
C LEU A 68 -0.95 0.63 -1.76
N VAL A 69 -0.02 -0.13 -1.19
CA VAL A 69 1.20 -0.58 -1.88
C VAL A 69 1.00 -1.91 -2.60
N VAL A 70 0.24 -2.83 -2.02
CA VAL A 70 0.09 -4.19 -2.55
C VAL A 70 -1.25 -4.37 -3.25
N LEU A 71 -2.37 -4.06 -2.57
CA LEU A 71 -3.71 -4.34 -3.11
C LEU A 71 -4.16 -3.34 -4.18
N ALA A 72 -3.90 -2.05 -4.01
CA ALA A 72 -4.39 -1.05 -4.96
C ALA A 72 -3.83 -1.23 -6.37
N PRO A 73 -2.52 -1.50 -6.58
CA PRO A 73 -2.00 -1.87 -7.90
C PRO A 73 -2.63 -3.14 -8.47
N LEU A 74 -2.85 -4.17 -7.63
CA LEU A 74 -3.45 -5.42 -8.06
C LEU A 74 -4.87 -5.20 -8.57
N VAL A 75 -5.69 -4.45 -7.84
CA VAL A 75 -7.06 -4.08 -8.26
C VAL A 75 -7.02 -3.24 -9.52
N LEU A 76 -6.06 -2.30 -9.63
CA LEU A 76 -5.88 -1.49 -10.84
C LEU A 76 -5.56 -2.36 -12.05
N ILE A 77 -4.63 -3.31 -11.92
CA ILE A 77 -4.30 -4.30 -12.96
C ILE A 77 -5.56 -5.10 -13.32
N ALA A 78 -6.25 -5.67 -12.34
CA ALA A 78 -7.44 -6.51 -12.55
C ALA A 78 -8.55 -5.76 -13.31
N LEU A 79 -8.69 -4.47 -13.08
CA LEU A 79 -9.70 -3.66 -13.78
C LEU A 79 -9.25 -3.20 -15.17
N THR A 80 -7.95 -3.13 -15.46
CA THR A 80 -7.47 -2.42 -16.65
C THR A 80 -6.75 -3.30 -17.68
N PHE A 81 -6.29 -4.51 -17.33
CA PHE A 81 -5.48 -5.36 -18.23
C PHE A 81 -6.13 -5.67 -19.58
N ASN A 82 -7.45 -5.76 -19.61
CA ASN A 82 -8.23 -6.19 -20.78
C ASN A 82 -8.91 -5.06 -21.58
N VAL A 83 -8.59 -3.80 -21.30
CA VAL A 83 -9.31 -2.65 -21.90
C VAL A 83 -9.32 -2.69 -23.42
N HIS A 84 -8.22 -3.12 -24.06
CA HIS A 84 -8.11 -3.25 -25.52
C HIS A 84 -8.46 -4.65 -26.00
N SER A 85 -7.87 -5.66 -25.37
CA SER A 85 -7.98 -7.05 -25.81
C SER A 85 -9.41 -7.57 -25.77
N LEU A 86 -10.20 -7.14 -24.79
CA LEU A 86 -11.61 -7.49 -24.67
C LEU A 86 -12.43 -7.09 -25.92
N GLU A 87 -12.19 -5.90 -26.47
CA GLU A 87 -12.89 -5.44 -27.69
C GLU A 87 -12.53 -6.31 -28.91
N VAL A 88 -11.28 -6.78 -28.95
CA VAL A 88 -10.84 -7.67 -30.03
C VAL A 88 -11.42 -9.07 -29.85
N GLU A 89 -11.38 -9.60 -28.64
CA GLU A 89 -11.88 -10.94 -28.29
C GLU A 89 -13.41 -11.06 -28.45
N GLN A 90 -14.13 -9.97 -28.20
CA GLN A 90 -15.60 -9.91 -28.39
C GLN A 90 -16.01 -9.56 -29.84
N GLY A 91 -15.05 -9.28 -30.73
CA GLY A 91 -15.35 -8.92 -32.12
C GLY A 91 -15.88 -7.48 -32.28
N THR A 92 -15.94 -6.67 -31.21
CA THR A 92 -16.46 -5.29 -31.23
C THR A 92 -15.45 -4.29 -31.74
N TRP A 93 -14.21 -4.71 -31.98
CA TRP A 93 -13.11 -3.85 -32.44
C TRP A 93 -13.42 -3.09 -33.74
N ALA A 94 -14.08 -3.75 -34.72
CA ALA A 94 -14.47 -3.11 -35.98
C ALA A 94 -15.45 -1.95 -35.74
N LEU A 95 -16.40 -2.13 -34.82
CA LEU A 95 -17.37 -1.11 -34.42
C LEU A 95 -16.66 0.08 -33.72
N VAL A 96 -15.73 -0.19 -32.81
CA VAL A 96 -14.96 0.85 -32.15
C VAL A 96 -14.16 1.70 -33.14
N ARG A 97 -13.60 1.07 -34.18
CA ARG A 97 -12.85 1.78 -35.24
C ARG A 97 -13.73 2.58 -36.18
N SER A 98 -15.00 2.27 -36.34
CA SER A 98 -15.93 3.01 -37.20
C SER A 98 -16.47 4.30 -36.53
N LEU A 99 -16.23 4.48 -35.22
CA LEU A 99 -16.64 5.69 -34.55
C LEU A 99 -15.83 6.91 -34.97
N PRO A 100 -16.46 8.10 -35.08
CA PRO A 100 -15.81 9.34 -35.50
C PRO A 100 -14.94 9.94 -34.40
N VAL A 101 -14.32 9.09 -33.55
CA VAL A 101 -13.49 9.48 -32.42
C VAL A 101 -12.16 8.73 -32.50
N ARG A 102 -11.07 9.38 -32.07
CA ARG A 102 -9.76 8.73 -32.03
C ARG A 102 -9.80 7.55 -31.08
N VAL A 103 -9.43 6.39 -31.55
CA VAL A 103 -9.37 5.14 -30.78
C VAL A 103 -8.61 5.32 -29.45
N VAL A 104 -7.47 6.02 -29.49
CA VAL A 104 -6.68 6.33 -28.29
C VAL A 104 -7.50 7.06 -27.23
N THR A 105 -8.38 7.99 -27.64
CA THR A 105 -9.24 8.73 -26.71
C THR A 105 -10.25 7.82 -26.03
N ILE A 106 -10.80 6.84 -26.75
CA ILE A 106 -11.75 5.87 -26.18
C ILE A 106 -11.05 5.03 -25.11
N PHE A 107 -9.87 4.50 -25.41
CA PHE A 107 -9.12 3.70 -24.44
C PHE A 107 -8.62 4.52 -23.26
N ALA A 108 -8.10 5.73 -23.50
CA ALA A 108 -7.69 6.62 -22.42
C ALA A 108 -8.86 6.91 -21.45
N ARG A 109 -10.05 7.18 -21.97
CA ARG A 109 -11.26 7.38 -21.14
C ARG A 109 -11.64 6.12 -20.37
N LYS A 110 -11.58 4.92 -20.98
CA LYS A 110 -11.87 3.65 -20.30
C LYS A 110 -10.88 3.38 -19.16
N VAL A 111 -9.58 3.58 -19.41
CA VAL A 111 -8.53 3.43 -18.38
C VAL A 111 -8.73 4.46 -17.28
N LEU A 112 -8.99 5.72 -17.64
CA LEU A 112 -9.19 6.79 -16.65
C LEU A 112 -10.41 6.53 -15.76
N LEU A 113 -11.55 6.12 -16.31
CA LEU A 113 -12.75 5.80 -15.53
C LEU A 113 -12.49 4.65 -14.55
N ARG A 114 -11.79 3.60 -15.00
CA ARG A 114 -11.43 2.47 -14.14
C ARG A 114 -10.41 2.87 -13.07
N ALA A 115 -9.43 3.71 -13.42
CA ALA A 115 -8.49 4.27 -12.48
C ALA A 115 -9.19 5.16 -11.43
N VAL A 116 -10.10 6.02 -11.84
CA VAL A 116 -10.90 6.85 -10.91
C VAL A 116 -11.72 5.98 -9.95
N ALA A 117 -12.28 4.87 -10.42
CA ALA A 117 -13.02 3.95 -9.56
C ALA A 117 -12.15 3.34 -8.42
N VAL A 118 -10.83 3.22 -8.62
CA VAL A 118 -9.90 2.78 -7.58
C VAL A 118 -9.36 3.95 -6.76
N LEU A 119 -8.91 5.00 -7.44
CA LEU A 119 -8.24 6.13 -6.79
C LEU A 119 -9.17 6.98 -5.95
N LEU A 120 -10.42 7.19 -6.40
CA LEU A 120 -11.37 8.03 -5.68
C LEU A 120 -11.70 7.50 -4.27
N PRO A 121 -12.06 6.21 -4.07
CA PRO A 121 -12.26 5.67 -2.74
C PRO A 121 -11.01 5.74 -1.86
N LEU A 122 -9.83 5.50 -2.42
CA LEU A 122 -8.56 5.61 -1.69
C LEU A 122 -8.28 7.04 -1.25
N CYS A 123 -8.49 8.03 -2.12
CA CYS A 123 -8.36 9.44 -1.78
C CYS A 123 -9.36 9.86 -0.68
N LEU A 124 -10.61 9.42 -0.78
CA LEU A 124 -11.63 9.70 0.24
C LEU A 124 -11.27 9.05 1.57
N LEU A 125 -10.76 7.82 1.55
CA LEU A 125 -10.30 7.11 2.75
C LEU A 125 -9.13 7.85 3.41
N LEU A 126 -8.16 8.33 2.66
CA LEU A 126 -7.03 9.10 3.18
C LEU A 126 -7.49 10.45 3.75
N LEU A 127 -8.37 11.17 3.04
CA LEU A 127 -8.90 12.46 3.46
C LEU A 127 -9.77 12.36 4.73
N ALA A 128 -10.68 11.39 4.77
CA ALA A 128 -11.57 11.21 5.92
C ALA A 128 -10.87 10.50 7.09
N GLY A 129 -9.93 9.59 6.80
CA GLY A 129 -9.19 8.83 7.80
C GLY A 129 -8.18 9.67 8.56
N ALA A 130 -7.52 10.64 7.91
CA ALA A 130 -6.50 11.46 8.56
C ALA A 130 -7.02 12.19 9.82
N PRO A 131 -8.10 12.98 9.77
CA PRO A 131 -8.65 13.64 10.96
C PRO A 131 -9.16 12.64 12.01
N ALA A 132 -9.77 11.52 11.57
CA ALA A 132 -10.27 10.49 12.48
C ALA A 132 -9.16 9.82 13.30
N LEU A 133 -7.96 9.75 12.74
CA LEU A 133 -6.76 9.20 13.38
C LEU A 133 -5.90 10.27 14.07
N GLY A 134 -6.36 11.52 14.14
CA GLY A 134 -5.60 12.62 14.72
C GLY A 134 -4.38 13.07 13.90
N ILE A 135 -4.34 12.71 12.62
CA ILE A 135 -3.26 13.10 11.70
C ILE A 135 -3.54 14.51 11.17
N ALA A 136 -2.62 15.43 11.42
CA ALA A 136 -2.71 16.77 10.86
C ALA A 136 -2.54 16.77 9.34
N ILE A 137 -3.40 17.52 8.64
CA ILE A 137 -3.28 17.75 7.19
C ILE A 137 -2.25 18.85 6.97
N ASP A 138 -0.98 18.49 7.10
CA ASP A 138 0.18 19.35 6.97
C ASP A 138 1.01 19.04 5.70
N ALA A 139 2.19 19.62 5.59
CA ALA A 139 3.10 19.36 4.49
C ALA A 139 3.54 17.88 4.43
N THR A 140 3.56 17.17 5.55
CA THR A 140 3.90 15.73 5.60
C THR A 140 2.78 14.90 5.00
N TRP A 141 1.53 15.24 5.35
CA TRP A 141 0.35 14.59 4.77
C TRP A 141 0.33 14.73 3.24
N TRP A 142 0.59 15.92 2.71
CA TRP A 142 0.65 16.15 1.25
C TRP A 142 1.79 15.38 0.58
N ARG A 143 2.96 15.28 1.24
CA ARG A 143 4.09 14.48 0.71
C ARG A 143 3.75 13.01 0.64
N VAL A 144 3.15 12.44 1.67
CA VAL A 144 2.75 11.02 1.70
C VAL A 144 1.67 10.75 0.66
N THR A 145 0.61 11.55 0.63
CA THR A 145 -0.50 11.40 -0.33
C THR A 145 -0.01 11.58 -1.77
N GLY A 146 0.85 12.58 -2.01
CA GLY A 146 1.49 12.80 -3.30
C GLY A 146 2.38 11.63 -3.72
N GLY A 147 3.14 11.05 -2.78
CA GLY A 147 3.94 9.85 -3.00
C GLY A 147 3.10 8.64 -3.41
N VAL A 148 1.99 8.41 -2.71
CA VAL A 148 1.02 7.34 -3.05
C VAL A 148 0.42 7.58 -4.43
N ALA A 149 0.01 8.81 -4.74
CA ALA A 149 -0.54 9.16 -6.05
C ALA A 149 0.48 8.92 -7.17
N LEU A 150 1.74 9.32 -6.97
CA LEU A 150 2.82 9.09 -7.92
C LEU A 150 3.08 7.58 -8.10
N TYR A 151 3.10 6.81 -7.01
CA TYR A 151 3.26 5.36 -7.05
C TYR A 151 2.16 4.69 -7.87
N LEU A 152 0.89 5.03 -7.64
CA LEU A 152 -0.23 4.49 -8.40
C LEU A 152 -0.23 4.97 -9.86
N ALA A 153 0.26 6.18 -10.14
CA ALA A 153 0.47 6.65 -11.50
C ALA A 153 1.51 5.82 -12.26
N THR A 154 2.58 5.34 -11.60
CA THR A 154 3.55 4.44 -12.24
C THR A 154 2.90 3.13 -12.69
N TRP A 155 1.98 2.58 -11.91
CA TRP A 155 1.20 1.40 -12.27
C TRP A 155 0.24 1.65 -13.45
N LEU A 156 -0.38 2.82 -13.50
CA LEU A 156 -1.20 3.22 -14.68
C LEU A 156 -0.36 3.29 -15.95
N VAL A 157 0.86 3.83 -15.86
CA VAL A 157 1.79 3.86 -16.99
C VAL A 157 2.20 2.44 -17.38
N ALA A 158 2.53 1.57 -16.44
CA ALA A 158 2.88 0.17 -16.70
C ALA A 158 1.74 -0.56 -17.42
N VAL A 159 0.50 -0.40 -16.94
CA VAL A 159 -0.69 -0.95 -17.63
C VAL A 159 -0.83 -0.38 -19.03
N ALA A 160 -0.72 0.94 -19.20
CA ALA A 160 -0.86 1.57 -20.50
C ALA A 160 0.19 1.06 -21.51
N VAL A 161 1.43 0.86 -21.07
CA VAL A 161 2.51 0.29 -21.91
C VAL A 161 2.18 -1.14 -22.30
N VAL A 162 1.78 -2.00 -21.38
CA VAL A 162 1.48 -3.41 -21.67
C VAL A 162 0.26 -3.52 -22.60
N VAL A 163 -0.81 -2.78 -22.32
CA VAL A 163 -2.01 -2.74 -23.18
C VAL A 163 -1.71 -2.19 -24.59
N ALA A 164 -0.77 -1.26 -24.71
CA ALA A 164 -0.34 -0.71 -25.99
C ALA A 164 0.36 -1.75 -26.88
N LEU A 165 0.86 -2.86 -26.33
CA LEU A 165 1.41 -3.98 -27.11
C LEU A 165 0.36 -4.75 -27.91
N ARG A 166 -0.93 -4.49 -27.63
CA ARG A 166 -2.09 -5.08 -28.34
C ARG A 166 -2.08 -6.62 -28.36
N ARG A 167 -1.64 -7.23 -27.28
CA ARG A 167 -1.64 -8.68 -27.07
C ARG A 167 -2.97 -9.15 -26.48
N SER A 168 -3.11 -10.46 -26.29
CA SER A 168 -4.29 -11.08 -25.67
C SER A 168 -4.46 -10.63 -24.20
N SER A 169 -5.68 -10.75 -23.67
CA SER A 169 -5.97 -10.46 -22.28
C SER A 169 -5.10 -11.28 -21.32
N GLU A 170 -4.89 -12.56 -21.61
CA GLU A 170 -4.05 -13.48 -20.83
C GLU A 170 -2.61 -13.01 -20.78
N PHE A 171 -2.03 -12.63 -21.93
CA PHE A 171 -0.67 -12.11 -21.99
C PHE A 171 -0.51 -10.84 -21.16
N ASN A 172 -1.43 -9.88 -21.31
CA ASN A 172 -1.40 -8.63 -20.56
C ASN A 172 -1.46 -8.89 -19.04
N LEU A 173 -2.36 -9.79 -18.62
CA LEU A 173 -2.51 -10.16 -17.21
C LEU A 173 -1.25 -10.81 -16.67
N LEU A 174 -0.69 -11.80 -17.36
CA LEU A 174 0.52 -12.51 -16.92
C LEU A 174 1.72 -11.58 -16.80
N VAL A 175 1.94 -10.68 -17.77
CA VAL A 175 3.04 -9.71 -17.71
C VAL A 175 2.86 -8.76 -16.54
N LEU A 176 1.66 -8.19 -16.37
CA LEU A 176 1.40 -7.23 -15.29
C LEU A 176 1.48 -7.88 -13.90
N LEU A 177 0.98 -9.11 -13.74
CA LEU A 177 1.13 -9.87 -12.50
C LEU A 177 2.59 -10.24 -12.24
N GLY A 178 3.34 -10.61 -13.27
CA GLY A 178 4.77 -10.89 -13.15
C GLY A 178 5.55 -9.66 -12.65
N VAL A 179 5.28 -8.49 -13.23
CA VAL A 179 5.87 -7.22 -12.78
C VAL A 179 5.46 -6.91 -11.34
N TRP A 180 4.17 -7.10 -11.01
CA TRP A 180 3.66 -6.85 -9.66
C TRP A 180 4.33 -7.76 -8.62
N VAL A 181 4.42 -9.07 -8.88
CA VAL A 181 5.08 -10.02 -7.96
C VAL A 181 6.54 -9.66 -7.77
N THR A 182 7.28 -9.35 -8.84
CA THR A 182 8.70 -8.99 -8.73
C THR A 182 8.95 -7.67 -8.02
N TRP A 183 7.97 -6.77 -8.03
CA TRP A 183 8.07 -5.49 -7.36
C TRP A 183 7.71 -5.59 -5.86
N THR A 184 6.82 -6.52 -5.49
CA THR A 184 6.29 -6.66 -4.12
C THR A 184 6.99 -7.77 -3.32
N ALA A 185 7.78 -8.63 -3.97
CA ALA A 185 8.59 -9.66 -3.31
C ALA A 185 9.89 -9.10 -2.74
#